data_8cfc7ddfb9ffa3c71ea5ed7d32701826
#
_entry.id   8cfc7ddfb9ffa3c71ea5ed7d32701826
#
_cell.length_a   1.000
_cell.length_b   1.000
_cell.length_c   1.000
_cell.angle_alpha   90.00
_cell.angle_beta   90.00
_cell.angle_gamma   90.00
#
_symmetry.space_group_name_H-M   'P 1'
#
loop_
_entity.id
_entity.type
_entity.pdbx_description
1 polymer ?
#
loop_
_entity_poly.entity_id
_entity_poly.type
_entity_poly.pdbx_seq_one_letter_code
_entity_poly.pdbx_strand_id
1 'polypeptide(L)'
;MTRNTKHEQRATSSISVFFPCYNEQDNITRVTEQALVVLKKLDADFEIIIVDDGSSDATGQIAEKIADRNSRVKVVHHRTNLGYGATLKSGFKAATKKLVFYTDGDGQFDISEMPPLLPLMGQFDIVSCYRLNRQDNIIRKINGWCWTKLVCLLFGMKIRDIDCAFKLYKREIFDNIQLLSAGALLDTEILARAIRKGYRITQRGVHHYPRTAGTQTGANLKVILRAFKELLKLHRKIRKENRKTNN
;
A
#
# COMPACT_ATOMS: atom_id res chain seq x y z
N MET A 1 22.31 -4.51 -36.22
CA MET A 1 22.61 -4.94 -34.84
C MET A 1 21.66 -4.23 -33.87
N THR A 2 20.39 -4.64 -33.84
CA THR A 2 19.37 -4.04 -32.95
C THR A 2 18.31 -5.08 -32.56
N ARG A 3 18.74 -6.14 -31.84
CA ARG A 3 17.82 -7.22 -31.41
C ARG A 3 18.13 -7.79 -30.01
N ASN A 4 18.62 -6.99 -29.06
CA ASN A 4 18.92 -7.57 -27.74
C ASN A 4 18.42 -6.77 -26.52
N THR A 5 17.79 -5.62 -26.71
CA THR A 5 17.37 -4.78 -25.57
C THR A 5 16.00 -5.13 -25.00
N LYS A 6 15.15 -5.90 -25.71
CA LYS A 6 13.85 -6.33 -25.20
C LYS A 6 13.90 -7.60 -24.34
N HIS A 7 14.94 -8.43 -24.48
CA HIS A 7 15.09 -9.65 -23.68
C HIS A 7 15.76 -9.44 -22.33
N GLU A 8 16.65 -8.46 -22.20
CA GLU A 8 17.29 -8.17 -20.89
C GLU A 8 16.39 -7.44 -19.90
N GLN A 9 15.38 -6.69 -20.35
CA GLN A 9 14.37 -6.09 -19.45
C GLN A 9 13.26 -7.07 -19.02
N ARG A 10 13.14 -8.25 -19.64
CA ARG A 10 12.22 -9.31 -19.24
C ARG A 10 12.71 -10.16 -18.06
N ALA A 11 13.98 -10.09 -17.74
CA ALA A 11 14.54 -10.83 -16.62
C ALA A 11 14.20 -10.12 -15.31
N THR A 12 13.13 -10.61 -14.67
CA THR A 12 12.99 -10.67 -13.23
C THR A 12 12.36 -9.50 -12.52
N SER A 13 11.18 -9.08 -12.88
CA SER A 13 10.32 -8.44 -11.88
C SER A 13 9.84 -9.53 -10.92
N SER A 14 10.46 -9.58 -9.75
CA SER A 14 10.03 -10.43 -8.64
C SER A 14 9.19 -9.57 -7.73
N ILE A 15 7.87 -9.83 -7.63
CA ILE A 15 6.91 -8.93 -6.98
C ILE A 15 5.96 -9.66 -6.05
N SER A 16 5.84 -9.17 -4.82
CA SER A 16 4.76 -9.48 -3.90
C SER A 16 3.66 -8.44 -4.05
N VAL A 17 2.44 -8.89 -4.27
CA VAL A 17 1.25 -8.04 -4.25
C VAL A 17 0.45 -8.40 -3.03
N PHE A 18 0.03 -7.41 -2.22
CA PHE A 18 -0.83 -7.73 -1.10
C PHE A 18 -2.06 -6.81 -0.98
N PHE A 19 -3.11 -7.37 -0.40
CA PHE A 19 -4.39 -6.73 -0.15
C PHE A 19 -4.70 -6.77 1.34
N PRO A 20 -4.75 -5.61 2.04
CA PRO A 20 -5.37 -5.52 3.35
C PRO A 20 -6.88 -5.66 3.20
N CYS A 21 -7.49 -6.58 3.96
CA CYS A 21 -8.91 -6.90 3.88
C CYS A 21 -9.55 -6.91 5.27
N TYR A 22 -10.72 -6.31 5.39
CA TYR A 22 -11.60 -6.43 6.55
C TYR A 22 -13.06 -6.35 6.11
N ASN A 23 -13.80 -7.46 6.17
CA ASN A 23 -15.17 -7.60 5.69
C ASN A 23 -15.30 -7.24 4.20
N GLU A 24 -14.52 -7.91 3.35
CA GLU A 24 -14.45 -7.72 1.90
C GLU A 24 -14.90 -8.98 1.13
N GLN A 25 -15.80 -9.79 1.70
CA GLN A 25 -16.27 -11.03 1.08
C GLN A 25 -16.78 -10.87 -0.37
N ASP A 26 -17.40 -9.72 -0.68
CA ASP A 26 -17.98 -9.43 -1.99
C ASP A 26 -16.93 -8.97 -3.02
N ASN A 27 -15.73 -8.57 -2.57
CA ASN A 27 -14.70 -7.97 -3.41
C ASN A 27 -13.48 -8.88 -3.62
N ILE A 28 -13.08 -9.65 -2.60
CA ILE A 28 -11.76 -10.27 -2.55
C ILE A 28 -11.52 -11.28 -3.68
N THR A 29 -12.54 -12.04 -4.12
CA THR A 29 -12.40 -12.96 -5.24
C THR A 29 -12.04 -12.20 -6.51
N ARG A 30 -12.83 -11.18 -6.86
CA ARG A 30 -12.64 -10.37 -8.07
C ARG A 30 -11.29 -9.69 -8.09
N VAL A 31 -10.90 -9.05 -6.97
CA VAL A 31 -9.62 -8.33 -6.86
C VAL A 31 -8.44 -9.29 -7.02
N THR A 32 -8.50 -10.47 -6.39
CA THR A 32 -7.43 -11.46 -6.49
C THR A 32 -7.34 -12.06 -7.88
N GLU A 33 -8.46 -12.38 -8.54
CA GLU A 33 -8.47 -12.89 -9.90
C GLU A 33 -7.92 -11.88 -10.91
N GLN A 34 -8.30 -10.60 -10.79
CA GLN A 34 -7.73 -9.53 -11.61
C GLN A 34 -6.21 -9.43 -11.43
N ALA A 35 -5.73 -9.51 -10.20
CA ALA A 35 -4.29 -9.50 -9.92
C ALA A 35 -3.58 -10.71 -10.56
N LEU A 36 -4.14 -11.90 -10.43
CA LEU A 36 -3.60 -13.11 -11.07
C LEU A 36 -3.49 -12.96 -12.59
N VAL A 37 -4.51 -12.40 -13.24
CA VAL A 37 -4.51 -12.17 -14.69
C VAL A 37 -3.39 -11.18 -15.08
N VAL A 38 -3.26 -10.05 -14.37
CA VAL A 38 -2.25 -9.03 -14.65
C VAL A 38 -0.84 -9.59 -14.43
N LEU A 39 -0.61 -10.26 -13.30
CA LEU A 39 0.72 -10.77 -12.94
C LEU A 39 1.18 -11.92 -13.83
N LYS A 40 0.26 -12.80 -14.26
CA LYS A 40 0.58 -13.84 -15.25
C LYS A 40 1.00 -13.26 -16.60
N LYS A 41 0.36 -12.17 -17.06
CA LYS A 41 0.72 -11.49 -18.33
C LYS A 41 2.09 -10.82 -18.26
N LEU A 42 2.57 -10.45 -17.08
CA LEU A 42 3.90 -9.85 -16.88
C LEU A 42 5.05 -10.85 -16.96
N ASP A 43 4.76 -12.15 -16.95
CA ASP A 43 5.77 -13.23 -16.90
C ASP A 43 6.76 -13.02 -15.73
N ALA A 44 6.26 -12.53 -14.61
CA ALA A 44 7.01 -12.22 -13.41
C ALA A 44 7.05 -13.41 -12.44
N ASP A 45 8.09 -13.49 -11.60
CA ASP A 45 8.04 -14.29 -10.38
C ASP A 45 7.22 -13.53 -9.34
N PHE A 46 6.01 -14.01 -9.04
CA PHE A 46 5.10 -13.29 -8.16
C PHE A 46 4.45 -14.16 -7.08
N GLU A 47 4.00 -13.48 -6.05
CA GLU A 47 3.08 -13.99 -5.03
C GLU A 47 1.99 -12.94 -4.75
N ILE A 48 0.83 -13.41 -4.34
CA ILE A 48 -0.28 -12.59 -3.84
C ILE A 48 -0.49 -12.95 -2.37
N ILE A 49 -0.66 -11.92 -1.52
CA ILE A 49 -0.87 -12.09 -0.09
C ILE A 49 -2.17 -11.39 0.28
N ILE A 50 -3.15 -12.14 0.74
CA ILE A 50 -4.38 -11.60 1.29
C ILE A 50 -4.17 -11.48 2.80
N VAL A 51 -4.28 -10.27 3.35
CA VAL A 51 -4.16 -10.05 4.80
C VAL A 51 -5.54 -9.79 5.35
N ASP A 52 -6.14 -10.80 5.96
CA ASP A 52 -7.45 -10.74 6.61
C ASP A 52 -7.31 -10.23 8.04
N ASP A 53 -7.81 -9.03 8.31
CA ASP A 53 -7.73 -8.36 9.61
C ASP A 53 -8.84 -8.80 10.57
N GLY A 54 -9.03 -10.10 10.71
CA GLY A 54 -10.01 -10.67 11.61
C GLY A 54 -11.44 -10.36 11.19
N SER A 55 -11.75 -10.57 9.91
CA SER A 55 -13.08 -10.36 9.36
C SER A 55 -14.14 -11.20 10.06
N SER A 56 -15.32 -10.63 10.22
CA SER A 56 -16.50 -11.30 10.80
C SER A 56 -17.43 -11.92 9.73
N ASP A 57 -17.21 -11.61 8.47
CA ASP A 57 -17.91 -12.17 7.32
C ASP A 57 -17.15 -13.37 6.71
N ALA A 58 -17.51 -13.77 5.48
CA ALA A 58 -16.87 -14.88 4.80
C ALA A 58 -15.51 -14.55 4.15
N THR A 59 -14.94 -13.35 4.35
CA THR A 59 -13.67 -12.90 3.71
C THR A 59 -12.54 -13.92 3.91
N GLY A 60 -12.28 -14.33 5.16
CA GLY A 60 -11.21 -15.26 5.47
C GLY A 60 -11.41 -16.63 4.82
N GLN A 61 -12.64 -17.16 4.85
CA GLN A 61 -12.96 -18.45 4.24
C GLN A 61 -12.81 -18.41 2.71
N ILE A 62 -13.20 -17.31 2.08
CA ILE A 62 -13.04 -17.10 0.63
C ILE A 62 -11.55 -17.00 0.28
N ALA A 63 -10.77 -16.26 1.07
CA ALA A 63 -9.34 -16.13 0.87
C ALA A 63 -8.61 -17.47 0.92
N GLU A 64 -8.92 -18.34 1.88
CA GLU A 64 -8.37 -19.69 1.98
C GLU A 64 -8.74 -20.54 0.75
N LYS A 65 -9.99 -20.53 0.32
CA LYS A 65 -10.43 -21.25 -0.89
C LYS A 65 -9.67 -20.80 -2.15
N ILE A 66 -9.29 -19.51 -2.23
CA ILE A 66 -8.48 -19.00 -3.35
C ILE A 66 -7.05 -19.54 -3.23
N ALA A 67 -6.47 -19.52 -2.03
CA ALA A 67 -5.12 -20.01 -1.78
C ALA A 67 -4.99 -21.52 -2.04
N ASP A 68 -5.96 -22.31 -1.63
CA ASP A 68 -6.02 -23.77 -1.92
C ASP A 68 -5.98 -24.10 -3.42
N ARG A 69 -6.55 -23.22 -4.24
CA ARG A 69 -6.60 -23.39 -5.72
C ARG A 69 -5.38 -22.81 -6.43
N ASN A 70 -4.56 -22.00 -5.74
CA ASN A 70 -3.44 -21.33 -6.37
C ASN A 70 -2.26 -21.17 -5.42
N SER A 71 -1.21 -21.96 -5.58
CA SER A 71 -0.01 -21.96 -4.75
C SER A 71 0.75 -20.61 -4.70
N ARG A 72 0.42 -19.66 -5.59
CA ARG A 72 0.98 -18.30 -5.58
C ARG A 72 0.19 -17.34 -4.70
N VAL A 73 -0.94 -17.77 -4.15
CA VAL A 73 -1.76 -16.99 -3.21
C VAL A 73 -1.52 -17.50 -1.80
N LYS A 74 -1.31 -16.59 -0.86
CA LYS A 74 -1.11 -16.86 0.56
C LYS A 74 -2.09 -16.03 1.36
N VAL A 75 -2.52 -16.52 2.51
CA VAL A 75 -3.37 -15.80 3.44
C VAL A 75 -2.63 -15.56 4.74
N VAL A 76 -2.80 -14.38 5.30
CA VAL A 76 -2.34 -14.01 6.65
C VAL A 76 -3.56 -13.59 7.43
N HIS A 77 -3.90 -14.33 8.48
CA HIS A 77 -5.03 -14.01 9.34
C HIS A 77 -4.60 -13.32 10.64
N HIS A 78 -5.32 -12.28 10.99
CA HIS A 78 -5.33 -11.78 12.36
C HIS A 78 -6.48 -12.44 13.13
N ARG A 79 -6.25 -12.76 14.42
CA ARG A 79 -7.29 -13.36 15.26
C ARG A 79 -8.45 -12.41 15.56
N THR A 80 -8.19 -11.11 15.53
CA THR A 80 -9.14 -10.02 15.75
C THR A 80 -8.75 -8.85 14.88
N ASN A 81 -9.64 -7.89 14.65
CA ASN A 81 -9.31 -6.67 13.96
C ASN A 81 -8.25 -5.85 14.72
N LEU A 82 -7.06 -5.75 14.16
CA LEU A 82 -5.93 -4.99 14.68
C LEU A 82 -5.80 -3.61 14.02
N GLY A 83 -6.56 -3.36 12.96
CA GLY A 83 -6.63 -2.10 12.22
C GLY A 83 -5.67 -2.01 11.04
N TYR A 84 -5.96 -1.08 10.15
CA TYR A 84 -5.33 -0.93 8.84
C TYR A 84 -3.79 -0.93 8.87
N GLY A 85 -3.19 -0.17 9.79
CA GLY A 85 -1.73 -0.12 9.89
C GLY A 85 -1.09 -1.44 10.32
N ALA A 86 -1.75 -2.22 11.18
CA ALA A 86 -1.27 -3.55 11.56
C ALA A 86 -1.36 -4.51 10.37
N THR A 87 -2.45 -4.41 9.60
CA THR A 87 -2.68 -5.21 8.40
C THR A 87 -1.62 -4.94 7.33
N LEU A 88 -1.30 -3.66 7.07
CA LEU A 88 -0.20 -3.31 6.16
C LEU A 88 1.15 -3.84 6.64
N LYS A 89 1.46 -3.75 7.94
CA LYS A 89 2.72 -4.32 8.49
C LYS A 89 2.81 -5.81 8.25
N SER A 90 1.71 -6.54 8.46
CA SER A 90 1.67 -7.98 8.21
C SER A 90 1.88 -8.30 6.73
N GLY A 91 1.30 -7.50 5.81
CA GLY A 91 1.53 -7.62 4.38
C GLY A 91 2.99 -7.38 3.99
N PHE A 92 3.59 -6.29 4.45
CA PHE A 92 5.01 -6.01 4.20
C PHE A 92 5.93 -7.08 4.78
N LYS A 93 5.63 -7.60 5.98
CA LYS A 93 6.40 -8.66 6.62
C LYS A 93 6.30 -10.00 5.88
N ALA A 94 5.13 -10.32 5.33
CA ALA A 94 4.87 -11.57 4.61
C ALA A 94 5.45 -11.54 3.18
N ALA A 95 5.71 -10.35 2.62
CA ALA A 95 6.24 -10.17 1.28
C ALA A 95 7.70 -10.69 1.19
N THR A 96 7.95 -11.58 0.21
CA THR A 96 9.26 -12.23 0.04
C THR A 96 9.99 -11.80 -1.23
N LYS A 97 9.31 -11.15 -2.17
CA LYS A 97 9.86 -10.76 -3.47
C LYS A 97 10.62 -9.43 -3.41
N LYS A 98 11.40 -9.11 -4.45
CA LYS A 98 12.22 -7.89 -4.53
C LYS A 98 11.41 -6.61 -4.50
N LEU A 99 10.24 -6.62 -5.13
CA LEU A 99 9.29 -5.51 -5.13
C LEU A 99 8.07 -5.88 -4.30
N VAL A 100 7.48 -4.89 -3.65
CA VAL A 100 6.24 -5.04 -2.89
C VAL A 100 5.26 -3.99 -3.38
N PHE A 101 4.14 -4.44 -3.89
CA PHE A 101 3.01 -3.61 -4.27
C PHE A 101 1.85 -3.87 -3.34
N TYR A 102 1.15 -2.82 -2.92
CA TYR A 102 -0.11 -3.00 -2.23
C TYR A 102 -1.20 -2.09 -2.78
N THR A 103 -2.41 -2.58 -2.69
CA THR A 103 -3.64 -1.81 -2.89
C THR A 103 -4.74 -2.38 -2.02
N ASP A 104 -5.76 -1.57 -1.72
CA ASP A 104 -6.89 -2.02 -0.91
C ASP A 104 -7.67 -3.15 -1.59
N GLY A 105 -8.22 -4.07 -0.77
CA GLY A 105 -9.00 -5.23 -1.23
C GLY A 105 -10.45 -4.89 -1.59
N ASP A 106 -10.85 -3.62 -1.57
CA ASP A 106 -12.22 -3.15 -1.81
C ASP A 106 -12.58 -2.93 -3.29
N GLY A 107 -11.57 -3.09 -4.17
CA GLY A 107 -11.74 -2.98 -5.62
C GLY A 107 -11.96 -1.57 -6.14
N GLN A 108 -11.60 -0.54 -5.38
CA GLN A 108 -11.65 0.86 -5.83
C GLN A 108 -10.48 1.24 -6.75
N PHE A 109 -9.48 0.38 -6.90
CA PHE A 109 -8.36 0.56 -7.83
C PHE A 109 -8.33 -0.55 -8.87
N ASP A 110 -7.91 -0.21 -10.09
CA ASP A 110 -7.63 -1.17 -11.15
C ASP A 110 -6.16 -1.58 -11.12
N ILE A 111 -5.89 -2.83 -10.75
CA ILE A 111 -4.52 -3.36 -10.68
C ILE A 111 -3.84 -3.39 -12.06
N SER A 112 -4.57 -3.28 -13.17
CA SER A 112 -3.99 -3.17 -14.50
C SER A 112 -3.18 -1.88 -14.70
N GLU A 113 -3.31 -0.90 -13.80
CA GLU A 113 -2.49 0.31 -13.77
C GLU A 113 -1.12 0.11 -13.07
N MET A 114 -0.87 -1.06 -12.44
CA MET A 114 0.40 -1.35 -11.76
C MET A 114 1.57 -1.62 -12.74
N PRO A 115 1.44 -2.39 -13.83
CA PRO A 115 2.55 -2.70 -14.73
C PRO A 115 3.34 -1.48 -15.26
N PRO A 116 2.72 -0.35 -15.62
CA PRO A 116 3.44 0.87 -16.00
C PRO A 116 4.33 1.46 -14.92
N LEU A 117 4.19 1.06 -13.65
CA LEU A 117 5.02 1.54 -12.55
C LEU A 117 6.35 0.79 -12.45
N LEU A 118 6.42 -0.45 -12.94
CA LEU A 118 7.60 -1.31 -12.80
C LEU A 118 8.89 -0.71 -13.41
N PRO A 119 8.87 -0.12 -14.61
CA PRO A 119 10.07 0.50 -15.18
C PRO A 119 10.63 1.65 -14.34
N LEU A 120 9.80 2.32 -13.53
CA LEU A 120 10.23 3.41 -12.66
C LEU A 120 11.12 2.93 -11.52
N MET A 121 11.02 1.64 -11.14
CA MET A 121 11.81 1.05 -10.06
C MET A 121 13.31 0.91 -10.42
N GLY A 122 13.67 1.09 -11.67
CA GLY A 122 15.07 1.21 -12.09
C GLY A 122 15.74 2.52 -11.64
N GLN A 123 14.94 3.58 -11.45
CA GLN A 123 15.45 4.91 -11.08
C GLN A 123 15.00 5.35 -9.69
N PHE A 124 13.89 4.81 -9.20
CA PHE A 124 13.27 5.18 -7.93
C PHE A 124 13.14 3.96 -7.02
N ASP A 125 12.98 4.20 -5.75
CA ASP A 125 12.88 3.17 -4.73
C ASP A 125 11.43 2.98 -4.26
N ILE A 126 10.60 4.02 -4.49
CA ILE A 126 9.16 4.05 -4.18
C ILE A 126 8.41 4.74 -5.32
N VAL A 127 7.31 4.14 -5.75
CA VAL A 127 6.27 4.81 -6.55
C VAL A 127 5.04 4.98 -5.66
N SER A 128 4.77 6.22 -5.23
CA SER A 128 3.58 6.57 -4.45
C SER A 128 2.54 7.19 -5.37
N CYS A 129 1.44 6.49 -5.63
CA CYS A 129 0.43 7.02 -6.53
C CYS A 129 -0.47 8.07 -5.86
N TYR A 130 -1.22 8.80 -6.68
CA TYR A 130 -2.26 9.73 -6.23
C TYR A 130 -3.52 9.52 -7.04
N ARG A 131 -4.67 9.66 -6.39
CA ARG A 131 -5.98 9.39 -6.99
C ARG A 131 -6.38 10.45 -7.99
N LEU A 132 -6.64 10.02 -9.24
CA LEU A 132 -7.28 10.81 -10.28
C LEU A 132 -8.80 10.70 -10.12
N ASN A 133 -9.51 11.78 -10.46
CA ASN A 133 -10.98 11.80 -10.56
C ASN A 133 -11.71 11.17 -9.36
N ARG A 134 -11.24 11.49 -8.13
CA ARG A 134 -11.84 10.97 -6.89
C ARG A 134 -13.35 11.17 -6.90
N GLN A 135 -14.10 10.08 -6.71
CA GLN A 135 -15.56 10.09 -6.65
C GLN A 135 -16.10 10.38 -5.25
N ASP A 136 -15.24 10.68 -4.26
CA ASP A 136 -15.64 11.09 -2.92
C ASP A 136 -16.42 12.41 -2.94
N ASN A 137 -17.26 12.64 -1.91
CA ASN A 137 -17.88 13.93 -1.72
C ASN A 137 -16.85 15.05 -1.48
N ILE A 138 -17.25 16.28 -1.72
CA ILE A 138 -16.36 17.46 -1.67
C ILE A 138 -15.71 17.64 -0.29
N ILE A 139 -16.42 17.41 0.79
CA ILE A 139 -15.91 17.55 2.17
C ILE A 139 -14.76 16.57 2.39
N ARG A 140 -14.91 15.32 1.92
CA ARG A 140 -13.87 14.29 2.04
C ARG A 140 -12.65 14.60 1.19
N LYS A 141 -12.85 15.18 0.00
CA LYS A 141 -11.75 15.66 -0.86
C LYS A 141 -10.95 16.77 -0.17
N ILE A 142 -11.62 17.76 0.40
CA ILE A 142 -11.00 18.88 1.12
C ILE A 142 -10.25 18.35 2.36
N ASN A 143 -10.87 17.52 3.18
CA ASN A 143 -10.23 16.95 4.36
C ASN A 143 -8.96 16.15 4.01
N GLY A 144 -9.01 15.30 2.98
CA GLY A 144 -7.83 14.55 2.52
C GLY A 144 -6.73 15.46 1.97
N TRP A 145 -7.10 16.53 1.27
CA TRP A 145 -6.14 17.52 0.81
C TRP A 145 -5.48 18.29 1.97
N CYS A 146 -6.27 18.80 2.91
CA CYS A 146 -5.77 19.49 4.12
C CYS A 146 -4.85 18.57 4.92
N TRP A 147 -5.27 17.30 5.11
CA TRP A 147 -4.47 16.29 5.79
C TRP A 147 -3.11 16.06 5.11
N THR A 148 -3.13 15.82 3.81
CA THR A 148 -1.90 15.65 3.03
C THR A 148 -0.98 16.88 3.13
N LYS A 149 -1.53 18.09 3.04
CA LYS A 149 -0.74 19.34 3.18
C LYS A 149 -0.12 19.48 4.56
N LEU A 150 -0.88 19.20 5.62
CA LEU A 150 -0.37 19.24 6.98
C LEU A 150 0.77 18.24 7.18
N VAL A 151 0.59 17.00 6.75
CA VAL A 151 1.60 15.95 6.85
C VAL A 151 2.85 16.33 6.06
N CYS A 152 2.68 16.81 4.83
CA CYS A 152 3.79 17.24 3.99
C CYS A 152 4.57 18.39 4.62
N LEU A 153 3.90 19.37 5.22
CA LEU A 153 4.53 20.49 5.94
C LEU A 153 5.34 20.00 7.15
N LEU A 154 4.75 19.13 7.98
CA LEU A 154 5.40 18.63 9.19
C LEU A 154 6.65 17.78 8.91
N PHE A 155 6.64 16.98 7.87
CA PHE A 155 7.75 16.07 7.54
C PHE A 155 8.66 16.56 6.42
N GLY A 156 8.39 17.74 5.84
CA GLY A 156 9.17 18.28 4.72
C GLY A 156 9.02 17.45 3.43
N MET A 157 7.86 16.84 3.21
CA MET A 157 7.61 15.97 2.05
C MET A 157 6.88 16.71 0.93
N LYS A 158 7.04 16.22 -0.30
CA LYS A 158 6.32 16.72 -1.49
C LYS A 158 5.46 15.59 -2.09
N ILE A 159 4.44 15.15 -1.34
CA ILE A 159 3.52 14.08 -1.75
C ILE A 159 2.15 14.70 -2.09
N ARG A 160 1.52 14.23 -3.18
CA ARG A 160 0.23 14.73 -3.66
C ARG A 160 -0.96 14.12 -2.92
N ASP A 161 -0.88 12.82 -2.60
CA ASP A 161 -1.94 12.07 -1.91
C ASP A 161 -1.29 11.00 -1.02
N ILE A 162 -1.18 11.30 0.28
CA ILE A 162 -0.49 10.43 1.24
C ILE A 162 -1.28 9.14 1.49
N ASP A 163 -2.60 9.21 1.41
CA ASP A 163 -3.52 8.13 1.76
C ASP A 163 -3.93 7.28 0.54
N CYS A 164 -3.30 7.48 -0.63
CA CYS A 164 -3.57 6.65 -1.79
C CYS A 164 -3.00 5.24 -1.57
N ALA A 165 -3.87 4.25 -1.49
CA ALA A 165 -3.52 2.85 -1.32
C ALA A 165 -3.18 2.19 -2.67
N PHE A 166 -2.24 2.75 -3.40
CA PHE A 166 -1.69 2.19 -4.63
C PHE A 166 -0.21 2.56 -4.71
N LYS A 167 0.63 1.72 -4.11
CA LYS A 167 2.05 2.04 -3.93
C LYS A 167 2.94 0.83 -4.23
N LEU A 168 4.08 1.10 -4.83
CA LEU A 168 5.11 0.12 -5.17
C LEU A 168 6.42 0.50 -4.49
N TYR A 169 7.06 -0.48 -3.85
CA TYR A 169 8.27 -0.31 -3.06
C TYR A 169 9.33 -1.33 -3.43
N LYS A 170 10.60 -0.99 -3.27
CA LYS A 170 11.65 -1.99 -3.09
C LYS A 170 11.51 -2.63 -1.71
N ARG A 171 11.49 -3.95 -1.62
CA ARG A 171 11.31 -4.67 -0.34
C ARG A 171 12.36 -4.31 0.71
N GLU A 172 13.61 -4.10 0.27
CA GLU A 172 14.73 -3.74 1.14
C GLU A 172 14.48 -2.50 2.01
N ILE A 173 13.56 -1.63 1.63
CA ILE A 173 13.17 -0.47 2.44
C ILE A 173 12.69 -0.92 3.80
N PHE A 174 11.88 -2.00 3.85
CA PHE A 174 11.29 -2.51 5.09
C PHE A 174 12.29 -3.23 5.99
N ASP A 175 13.42 -3.66 5.47
CA ASP A 175 14.54 -4.18 6.27
C ASP A 175 15.31 -3.03 6.94
N ASN A 176 15.26 -1.84 6.36
CA ASN A 176 16.03 -0.66 6.77
C ASN A 176 15.24 0.36 7.59
N ILE A 177 13.90 0.30 7.64
CA ILE A 177 13.07 1.22 8.41
C ILE A 177 12.29 0.49 9.49
N GLN A 178 12.27 1.05 10.70
CA GLN A 178 11.44 0.51 11.77
C GLN A 178 10.07 1.18 11.75
N LEU A 179 9.02 0.40 11.53
CA LEU A 179 7.64 0.88 11.49
C LEU A 179 6.98 0.76 12.88
N LEU A 180 6.60 1.87 13.44
CA LEU A 180 6.09 1.98 14.81
C LEU A 180 4.59 2.29 14.88
N SER A 181 4.06 3.03 13.89
CA SER A 181 2.63 3.34 13.81
C SER A 181 1.80 2.08 13.63
N ALA A 182 0.70 1.99 14.36
CA ALA A 182 -0.24 0.85 14.27
C ALA A 182 -1.54 1.22 13.52
N GLY A 183 -1.75 2.50 13.22
CA GLY A 183 -2.98 3.05 12.63
C GLY A 183 -2.79 3.59 11.22
N ALA A 184 -3.67 4.52 10.85
CA ALA A 184 -3.72 5.17 9.53
C ALA A 184 -2.44 5.95 9.15
N LEU A 185 -1.55 6.24 10.11
CA LEU A 185 -0.31 6.95 9.86
C LEU A 185 0.83 6.10 9.31
N LEU A 186 0.60 4.81 9.08
CA LEU A 186 1.68 3.94 8.65
C LEU A 186 2.27 4.37 7.30
N ASP A 187 1.44 4.75 6.34
CA ASP A 187 1.88 5.28 5.05
C ASP A 187 2.72 6.56 5.21
N THR A 188 2.26 7.47 6.08
CA THR A 188 3.03 8.66 6.43
C THR A 188 4.39 8.30 7.01
N GLU A 189 4.44 7.34 7.94
CA GLU A 189 5.67 6.90 8.57
C GLU A 189 6.63 6.29 7.57
N ILE A 190 6.16 5.40 6.70
CA ILE A 190 6.97 4.77 5.65
C ILE A 190 7.63 5.83 4.77
N LEU A 191 6.83 6.74 4.20
CA LEU A 191 7.34 7.76 3.29
C LEU A 191 8.27 8.75 3.99
N ALA A 192 7.94 9.19 5.21
CA ALA A 192 8.78 10.10 5.98
C ALA A 192 10.14 9.46 6.34
N ARG A 193 10.16 8.20 6.75
CA ARG A 193 11.40 7.47 7.06
C ARG A 193 12.22 7.17 5.82
N ALA A 194 11.56 6.78 4.73
CA ALA A 194 12.22 6.50 3.45
C ALA A 194 12.92 7.75 2.89
N ILE A 195 12.24 8.89 2.83
CA ILE A 195 12.83 10.17 2.38
C ILE A 195 14.06 10.52 3.21
N ARG A 196 13.99 10.37 4.53
CA ARG A 196 15.12 10.66 5.44
C ARG A 196 16.32 9.75 5.26
N LYS A 197 16.08 8.52 4.85
CA LYS A 197 17.15 7.58 4.50
C LYS A 197 17.69 7.76 3.07
N GLY A 198 17.21 8.79 2.35
CA GLY A 198 17.68 9.11 1.01
C GLY A 198 17.03 8.28 -0.11
N TYR A 199 15.98 7.52 0.19
CA TYR A 199 15.24 6.78 -0.84
C TYR A 199 14.54 7.74 -1.80
N ARG A 200 14.63 7.45 -3.08
CA ARG A 200 14.04 8.28 -4.16
C ARG A 200 12.59 7.88 -4.38
N ILE A 201 11.71 8.87 -4.31
CA ILE A 201 10.27 8.67 -4.49
C ILE A 201 9.81 9.36 -5.77
N THR A 202 9.02 8.66 -6.58
CA THR A 202 8.27 9.27 -7.68
C THR A 202 6.78 9.08 -7.47
N GLN A 203 5.97 9.81 -8.24
CA GLN A 203 4.53 9.78 -8.11
C GLN A 203 3.86 9.61 -9.47
N ARG A 204 2.75 8.85 -9.51
CA ARG A 204 1.91 8.64 -10.71
C ARG A 204 0.43 8.78 -10.35
N GLY A 205 -0.35 9.33 -11.27
CA GLY A 205 -1.80 9.33 -11.13
C GLY A 205 -2.37 7.97 -11.48
N VAL A 206 -3.35 7.51 -10.70
CA VAL A 206 -4.13 6.28 -10.93
C VAL A 206 -5.61 6.57 -10.77
N HIS A 207 -6.44 5.85 -11.49
CA HIS A 207 -7.89 6.02 -11.38
C HIS A 207 -8.40 5.44 -10.05
N HIS A 208 -9.41 6.12 -9.51
CA HIS A 208 -10.07 5.70 -8.29
C HIS A 208 -11.57 5.62 -8.55
N TYR A 209 -12.09 4.41 -8.46
CA TYR A 209 -13.46 4.06 -8.81
C TYR A 209 -14.39 4.11 -7.60
N PRO A 210 -15.70 4.28 -7.80
CA PRO A 210 -16.67 4.12 -6.74
C PRO A 210 -16.62 2.73 -6.13
N ARG A 211 -16.80 2.62 -4.82
CA ARG A 211 -16.93 1.34 -4.16
C ARG A 211 -18.23 0.66 -4.60
N THR A 212 -18.16 -0.59 -4.99
CA THR A 212 -19.31 -1.36 -5.50
C THR A 212 -20.00 -2.17 -4.41
N ALA A 213 -19.30 -2.54 -3.33
CA ALA A 213 -19.82 -3.34 -2.22
C ALA A 213 -19.12 -3.00 -0.90
N GLY A 214 -19.75 -3.33 0.24
CA GLY A 214 -19.23 -3.12 1.58
C GLY A 214 -19.43 -1.69 2.12
N THR A 215 -19.05 -1.44 3.38
CA THR A 215 -19.23 -0.17 4.08
C THR A 215 -17.90 0.54 4.35
N GLN A 216 -17.91 1.88 4.26
CA GLN A 216 -16.73 2.70 4.57
C GLN A 216 -16.66 2.99 6.07
N THR A 217 -15.55 2.64 6.73
CA THR A 217 -15.37 2.79 8.18
C THR A 217 -14.61 4.04 8.64
N GLY A 218 -14.05 4.83 7.73
CA GLY A 218 -13.01 5.84 8.02
C GLY A 218 -13.42 7.26 8.42
N ALA A 219 -14.71 7.59 8.67
CA ALA A 219 -15.18 8.98 8.79
C ALA A 219 -15.61 9.42 10.20
N ASN A 220 -15.11 8.83 11.28
CA ASN A 220 -15.49 9.18 12.64
C ASN A 220 -14.58 10.28 13.22
N LEU A 221 -15.18 11.35 13.82
CA LEU A 221 -14.45 12.46 14.44
C LEU A 221 -13.42 12.00 15.50
N LYS A 222 -13.74 10.94 16.26
CA LYS A 222 -12.80 10.35 17.23
C LYS A 222 -11.54 9.79 16.53
N VAL A 223 -11.70 9.18 15.35
CA VAL A 223 -10.59 8.66 14.56
C VAL A 223 -9.71 9.80 14.06
N ILE A 224 -10.30 10.91 13.60
CA ILE A 224 -9.58 12.09 13.14
C ILE A 224 -8.76 12.71 14.29
N LEU A 225 -9.36 12.94 15.45
CA LEU A 225 -8.64 13.47 16.62
C LEU A 225 -7.52 12.57 17.09
N ARG A 226 -7.73 11.26 17.06
CA ARG A 226 -6.69 10.28 17.36
C ARG A 226 -5.54 10.36 16.36
N ALA A 227 -5.83 10.47 15.06
CA ALA A 227 -4.83 10.61 14.01
C ALA A 227 -3.96 11.86 14.20
N PHE A 228 -4.53 13.01 14.60
CA PHE A 228 -3.76 14.21 14.93
C PHE A 228 -2.80 14.01 16.11
N LYS A 229 -3.26 13.38 17.19
CA LYS A 229 -2.39 13.07 18.36
C LYS A 229 -1.24 12.13 17.97
N GLU A 230 -1.55 11.11 17.19
CA GLU A 230 -0.56 10.15 16.68
C GLU A 230 0.44 10.83 15.73
N LEU A 231 -0.02 11.75 14.87
CA LEU A 231 0.82 12.52 13.95
C LEU A 231 1.87 13.35 14.69
N LEU A 232 1.47 14.09 15.72
CA LEU A 232 2.39 14.88 16.54
C LEU A 232 3.39 14.00 17.30
N LYS A 233 2.93 12.85 17.81
CA LYS A 233 3.79 11.85 18.46
C LYS A 233 4.82 11.28 17.50
N LEU A 234 4.38 10.91 16.30
CA LEU A 234 5.25 10.41 15.24
C LEU A 234 6.29 11.46 14.83
N HIS A 235 5.86 12.70 14.59
CA HIS A 235 6.76 13.80 14.24
C HIS A 235 7.85 14.02 15.30
N ARG A 236 7.46 14.11 16.59
CA ARG A 236 8.42 14.26 17.70
C ARG A 236 9.41 13.09 17.75
N LYS A 237 8.93 11.86 17.54
CA LYS A 237 9.77 10.67 17.57
C LYS A 237 10.80 10.66 16.45
N ILE A 238 10.35 10.86 15.23
CA ILE A 238 11.22 10.92 14.06
C ILE A 238 12.24 12.06 14.19
N ARG A 239 11.86 13.20 14.76
CA ARG A 239 12.78 14.32 15.02
C ARG A 239 13.85 14.00 16.10
N LYS A 240 13.48 13.25 17.16
CA LYS A 240 14.44 12.80 18.19
C LYS A 240 15.45 11.80 17.65
N GLU A 241 15.02 10.88 16.80
CA GLU A 241 15.89 9.89 16.15
C GLU A 241 16.98 10.60 15.31
N ASN A 242 16.61 11.65 14.57
CA ASN A 242 17.57 12.42 13.76
C ASN A 242 18.65 13.12 14.59
N ARG A 243 18.29 13.64 15.77
CA ARG A 243 19.28 14.32 16.63
C ARG A 243 20.34 13.36 17.17
N LYS A 244 19.99 12.07 17.29
CA LYS A 244 20.91 11.02 17.76
C LYS A 244 21.84 10.49 16.66
N THR A 245 21.47 10.65 15.39
CA THR A 245 22.27 10.17 14.26
C THR A 245 23.26 11.22 13.76
N ASN A 246 23.05 12.52 14.12
CA ASN A 246 23.90 13.64 13.72
C ASN A 246 24.87 14.10 14.85
N ASN A 247 24.84 13.44 16.00
CA ASN A 247 25.80 13.55 17.08
C ASN A 247 26.59 12.24 17.20
#